data_5beebf850244e32aaec31c3e0ea17142
#
_entry.id   5beebf850244e32aaec31c3e0ea17142
#
_cell.length_a   1.000
_cell.length_b   1.000
_cell.length_c   1.000
_cell.angle_alpha   90.00
_cell.angle_beta   90.00
_cell.angle_gamma   90.00
#
_symmetry.space_group_name_H-M   'P 1'
#
loop_
_entity.id
_entity.type
_entity.pdbx_description
1 polymer ?
#
loop_
_entity_poly.entity_id
_entity_poly.type
_entity_poly.pdbx_seq_one_letter_code
_entity_poly.pdbx_strand_id
1 'polypeptide(L)'
;MNIEVKNKIKEMENMIKQQESERKSTLEILNMAKVTLPYVRFVMTKECLIVLNDDCFRDNPNNIAFKYGGNIQIVGYADFKDESRLKIDGLFPDLVIVGVKVPIDPEVFSFVESMKFQSKGCAAVVATDDVTVDLVNYAARFGIRQVLSLDMKDNEFYSRVVQVNEYEKVIQAQLNIQKRVRSKVIAFFGCKGGTGKSVMATNLAVALSKRGSNVILLDMDLRFGDQNILLDLEPKDTIVELAQDPEGISIERVNAFSIMHSSGVVLLAAPKSPEYAEYIKPEHVTKVIRSVRPYYEYVIVDLGSNFSDETIATLQECDEIMIVNNPDILSLKAAKSAVSILEQLGIKEKARLVMNKNVNSLIRMKDFESMLEIPFYASISADKMFNSSVNKGEPFVLRTSRTVAAKEFSSFIQRVIADKGE
;
A
#
# COMPACT_ATOMS: atom_id res chain seq x y z
N MET A 1 -46.43 23.50 20.51
CA MET A 1 -45.17 23.06 19.85
C MET A 1 -44.33 24.29 19.60
N ASN A 2 -43.22 24.42 20.30
CA ASN A 2 -42.43 25.64 20.47
C ASN A 2 -41.83 26.06 19.11
N ILE A 3 -41.88 27.39 18.82
CA ILE A 3 -41.38 27.99 17.56
C ILE A 3 -39.90 27.57 17.29
N GLU A 4 -39.13 27.40 18.34
CA GLU A 4 -37.73 26.96 18.28
C GLU A 4 -37.57 25.53 17.71
N VAL A 5 -38.48 24.61 18.01
CA VAL A 5 -38.51 23.24 17.49
C VAL A 5 -38.91 23.20 16.02
N LYS A 6 -39.82 24.07 15.58
CA LYS A 6 -40.20 24.22 14.17
C LYS A 6 -39.05 24.82 13.33
N ASN A 7 -38.28 25.75 13.88
CA ASN A 7 -37.11 26.30 13.18
C ASN A 7 -35.99 25.28 13.06
N LYS A 8 -35.70 24.49 14.08
CA LYS A 8 -34.72 23.43 14.04
C LYS A 8 -35.11 22.30 13.04
N ILE A 9 -36.39 21.92 12.99
CA ILE A 9 -36.88 20.96 12.01
C ILE A 9 -36.68 21.47 10.58
N LYS A 10 -37.01 22.75 10.35
CA LYS A 10 -36.84 23.40 9.04
C LYS A 10 -35.37 23.57 8.64
N GLU A 11 -34.47 23.82 9.60
CA GLU A 11 -33.02 23.79 9.36
C GLU A 11 -32.51 22.39 9.02
N MET A 12 -32.95 21.36 9.73
CA MET A 12 -32.61 19.98 9.42
C MET A 12 -33.15 19.53 8.06
N GLU A 13 -34.39 19.91 7.70
CA GLU A 13 -34.95 19.62 6.38
C GLU A 13 -34.19 20.34 5.25
N ASN A 14 -33.73 21.56 5.49
CA ASN A 14 -32.90 22.29 4.53
C ASN A 14 -31.50 21.70 4.43
N MET A 15 -30.92 21.24 5.53
CA MET A 15 -29.61 20.52 5.52
C MET A 15 -29.71 19.17 4.79
N ILE A 16 -30.79 18.44 4.99
CA ILE A 16 -31.06 17.18 4.27
C ILE A 16 -31.25 17.43 2.77
N LYS A 17 -32.03 18.45 2.38
CA LYS A 17 -32.18 18.84 0.98
C LYS A 17 -30.89 19.36 0.34
N GLN A 18 -30.05 20.03 1.11
CA GLN A 18 -28.75 20.50 0.65
C GLN A 18 -27.75 19.36 0.49
N GLN A 19 -27.81 18.34 1.36
CA GLN A 19 -27.06 17.09 1.20
C GLN A 19 -27.57 16.23 0.03
N GLU A 20 -28.84 16.24 -0.25
CA GLU A 20 -29.45 15.56 -1.42
C GLU A 20 -29.15 16.29 -2.75
N SER A 21 -29.03 17.62 -2.74
CA SER A 21 -28.72 18.40 -3.97
C SER A 21 -27.22 18.44 -4.30
N GLU A 22 -26.36 18.35 -3.31
CA GLU A 22 -24.93 18.18 -3.47
C GLU A 22 -24.58 16.69 -3.42
N ARG A 23 -24.92 15.95 -4.47
CA ARG A 23 -24.36 14.60 -4.72
C ARG A 23 -22.87 14.77 -5.01
N LYS A 24 -22.10 14.94 -3.95
CA LYS A 24 -20.65 14.87 -4.02
C LYS A 24 -20.25 13.48 -4.50
N SER A 25 -19.22 13.42 -5.31
CA SER A 25 -18.71 12.15 -5.83
C SER A 25 -18.51 11.14 -4.68
N THR A 26 -18.66 9.87 -4.95
CA THR A 26 -18.47 8.77 -3.98
C THR A 26 -17.14 8.89 -3.21
N LEU A 27 -16.13 9.49 -3.84
CA LEU A 27 -14.84 9.80 -3.23
C LEU A 27 -14.91 10.87 -2.13
N GLU A 28 -15.75 11.90 -2.29
CA GLU A 28 -15.93 12.97 -1.28
C GLU A 28 -16.70 12.47 -0.06
N ILE A 29 -17.69 11.59 -0.26
CA ILE A 29 -18.42 10.93 0.83
C ILE A 29 -17.45 10.01 1.61
N LEU A 30 -16.58 9.28 0.93
CA LEU A 30 -15.51 8.46 1.53
C LEU A 30 -14.49 9.31 2.31
N ASN A 31 -14.11 10.47 1.79
CA ASN A 31 -13.20 11.39 2.46
C ASN A 31 -13.85 12.04 3.69
N MET A 32 -15.15 12.36 3.66
CA MET A 32 -15.87 12.84 4.84
C MET A 32 -16.00 11.77 5.93
N ALA A 33 -16.22 10.51 5.57
CA ALA A 33 -16.20 9.39 6.52
C ALA A 33 -14.80 9.17 7.14
N LYS A 34 -13.73 9.43 6.38
CA LYS A 34 -12.34 9.40 6.89
C LYS A 34 -12.04 10.55 7.88
N VAL A 35 -12.67 11.70 7.72
CA VAL A 35 -12.42 12.89 8.55
C VAL A 35 -13.19 12.84 9.88
N THR A 36 -14.35 12.19 9.95
CA THR A 36 -15.20 12.18 11.14
C THR A 36 -14.89 11.09 12.16
N LEU A 37 -14.00 10.14 11.88
CA LEU A 37 -13.69 9.05 12.79
C LEU A 37 -12.17 8.81 12.99
N PRO A 38 -11.45 9.69 13.70
CA PRO A 38 -10.03 9.48 13.97
C PRO A 38 -9.73 8.26 14.87
N TYR A 39 -10.73 7.66 15.51
CA TYR A 39 -10.57 6.53 16.43
C TYR A 39 -10.70 5.14 15.78
N VAL A 40 -11.20 5.04 14.56
CA VAL A 40 -11.43 3.76 13.86
C VAL A 40 -10.16 3.23 13.18
N ARG A 41 -9.08 3.99 13.13
CA ARG A 41 -7.80 3.61 12.50
C ARG A 41 -7.02 2.48 13.20
N PHE A 42 -7.45 2.02 14.36
CA PHE A 42 -6.76 0.96 15.13
C PHE A 42 -7.43 -0.41 15.09
N VAL A 43 -8.61 -0.54 14.53
CA VAL A 43 -9.26 -1.83 14.31
C VAL A 43 -9.13 -2.16 12.84
N MET A 44 -8.58 -3.33 12.51
CA MET A 44 -8.42 -3.82 11.13
C MET A 44 -9.74 -3.65 10.37
N THR A 45 -9.90 -2.54 9.68
CA THR A 45 -11.07 -2.25 8.87
C THR A 45 -11.00 -3.10 7.61
N LYS A 46 -12.05 -3.85 7.36
CA LYS A 46 -12.21 -4.64 6.12
C LYS A 46 -12.71 -3.71 5.03
N GLU A 47 -11.95 -3.59 3.97
CA GLU A 47 -12.34 -2.78 2.82
C GLU A 47 -13.42 -3.51 2.01
N CYS A 48 -14.54 -2.87 1.81
CA CYS A 48 -15.68 -3.42 1.07
C CYS A 48 -16.03 -2.51 -0.10
N LEU A 49 -16.07 -3.07 -1.30
CA LEU A 49 -16.60 -2.42 -2.48
C LEU A 49 -18.02 -2.92 -2.74
N ILE A 50 -18.98 -1.99 -2.90
CA ILE A 50 -20.34 -2.32 -3.27
C ILE A 50 -20.49 -2.10 -4.76
N VAL A 51 -20.71 -3.18 -5.51
CA VAL A 51 -21.00 -3.15 -6.94
C VAL A 51 -22.51 -3.32 -7.11
N LEU A 52 -23.14 -2.35 -7.73
CA LEU A 52 -24.58 -2.29 -7.92
C LEU A 52 -24.94 -2.61 -9.35
N ASN A 53 -25.79 -3.60 -9.52
CA ASN A 53 -26.54 -3.81 -10.77
C ASN A 53 -27.94 -3.26 -10.55
N ASP A 54 -28.21 -2.05 -11.09
CA ASP A 54 -29.53 -1.40 -11.05
C ASP A 54 -29.95 -0.57 -9.82
N ASP A 55 -31.04 0.19 -10.00
CA ASP A 55 -31.56 1.24 -9.13
C ASP A 55 -32.03 0.80 -7.74
N CYS A 56 -32.08 -0.52 -7.43
CA CYS A 56 -32.56 -1.00 -6.14
C CYS A 56 -31.74 -0.55 -4.96
N PHE A 57 -30.46 -0.29 -5.16
CA PHE A 57 -29.57 0.15 -4.10
C PHE A 57 -29.34 1.67 -4.09
N ARG A 58 -29.73 2.37 -5.17
CA ARG A 58 -29.58 3.84 -5.23
C ARG A 58 -30.42 4.55 -4.20
N ASP A 59 -31.58 3.99 -3.85
CA ASP A 59 -32.47 4.61 -2.89
C ASP A 59 -32.11 4.34 -1.44
N ASN A 60 -31.23 3.38 -1.14
CA ASN A 60 -30.86 3.05 0.24
C ASN A 60 -29.42 2.55 0.47
N PRO A 61 -28.38 3.13 -0.16
CA PRO A 61 -26.99 2.71 0.06
C PRO A 61 -26.53 2.96 1.50
N ASN A 62 -27.13 3.93 2.20
CA ASN A 62 -26.77 4.32 3.56
C ASN A 62 -27.27 3.35 4.64
N ASN A 63 -28.26 2.50 4.37
CA ASN A 63 -28.81 1.61 5.39
C ASN A 63 -27.90 0.42 5.71
N ILE A 64 -27.09 -0.03 4.75
CA ILE A 64 -26.26 -1.22 4.95
C ILE A 64 -24.94 -0.91 5.66
N ALA A 65 -24.34 0.25 5.37
CA ALA A 65 -22.96 0.51 5.78
C ALA A 65 -22.79 1.42 6.99
N PHE A 66 -23.67 2.40 7.17
CA PHE A 66 -23.51 3.41 8.22
C PHE A 66 -24.10 3.02 9.58
N LYS A 67 -25.00 2.02 9.63
CA LYS A 67 -25.60 1.57 10.88
C LYS A 67 -24.72 0.65 11.71
N TYR A 68 -23.66 0.08 11.12
CA TYR A 68 -22.91 -1.03 11.72
C TYR A 68 -21.48 -0.66 12.07
N GLY A 69 -21.32 0.33 12.91
CA GLY A 69 -20.03 0.81 13.38
C GLY A 69 -19.00 -0.30 13.66
N GLY A 70 -17.88 -0.28 12.98
CA GLY A 70 -16.64 -0.73 13.54
C GLY A 70 -15.75 -1.64 12.71
N ASN A 71 -16.26 -2.53 11.83
CA ASN A 71 -15.39 -3.52 11.20
C ASN A 71 -15.49 -3.61 9.67
N ILE A 72 -16.37 -2.85 9.02
CA ILE A 72 -16.48 -2.78 7.55
C ILE A 72 -16.32 -1.32 7.13
N GLN A 73 -15.36 -1.07 6.24
CA GLN A 73 -15.18 0.23 5.59
C GLN A 73 -15.60 0.10 4.14
N ILE A 74 -16.57 0.90 3.69
CA ILE A 74 -16.91 0.99 2.28
C ILE A 74 -15.84 1.82 1.60
N VAL A 75 -15.14 1.22 0.63
CA VAL A 75 -14.08 1.89 -0.15
C VAL A 75 -14.59 2.42 -1.47
N GLY A 76 -15.78 2.03 -1.92
CA GLY A 76 -16.37 2.56 -3.12
C GLY A 76 -17.69 1.93 -3.48
N TYR A 77 -18.35 2.54 -4.48
CA TYR A 77 -19.52 2.04 -5.18
C TYR A 77 -19.20 1.99 -6.67
N ALA A 78 -19.74 1.03 -7.37
CA ALA A 78 -19.60 0.91 -8.81
C ALA A 78 -20.90 0.41 -9.44
N ASP A 79 -21.19 0.91 -10.63
CA ASP A 79 -22.23 0.33 -11.49
C ASP A 79 -21.68 -0.92 -12.16
N PHE A 80 -22.56 -1.87 -12.48
CA PHE A 80 -22.21 -3.11 -13.14
C PHE A 80 -21.80 -2.84 -14.60
N LYS A 81 -20.52 -2.53 -14.85
CA LYS A 81 -19.89 -2.39 -16.18
C LYS A 81 -18.36 -2.36 -16.04
N ASP A 82 -17.66 -2.00 -17.10
CA ASP A 82 -16.18 -1.91 -17.13
C ASP A 82 -15.58 -1.03 -16.03
N GLU A 83 -16.33 -0.04 -15.53
CA GLU A 83 -15.94 0.82 -14.41
C GLU A 83 -15.72 0.04 -13.09
N SER A 84 -16.51 -1.02 -12.85
CA SER A 84 -16.39 -1.86 -11.66
C SER A 84 -15.04 -2.59 -11.62
N ARG A 85 -14.55 -3.07 -12.77
CA ARG A 85 -13.27 -3.76 -12.88
C ARG A 85 -12.12 -2.81 -12.55
N LEU A 86 -12.14 -1.61 -13.11
CA LEU A 86 -11.11 -0.59 -12.83
C LEU A 86 -11.09 -0.19 -11.36
N LYS A 87 -12.28 -0.07 -10.73
CA LYS A 87 -12.38 0.24 -9.30
C LYS A 87 -11.88 -0.90 -8.41
N ILE A 88 -12.19 -2.16 -8.75
CA ILE A 88 -11.68 -3.32 -8.01
C ILE A 88 -10.16 -3.39 -8.10
N ASP A 89 -9.61 -3.21 -9.29
CA ASP A 89 -8.16 -3.22 -9.52
C ASP A 89 -7.43 -2.01 -8.89
N GLY A 90 -8.12 -0.90 -8.68
CA GLY A 90 -7.56 0.28 -8.04
C GLY A 90 -7.74 0.34 -6.51
N LEU A 91 -8.83 -0.23 -5.98
CA LEU A 91 -9.21 -0.13 -4.57
C LEU A 91 -8.81 -1.37 -3.75
N PHE A 92 -8.55 -2.51 -4.41
CA PHE A 92 -8.19 -3.79 -3.77
C PHE A 92 -9.11 -4.18 -2.59
N PRO A 93 -10.43 -4.26 -2.79
CA PRO A 93 -11.34 -4.56 -1.69
C PRO A 93 -11.15 -5.98 -1.14
N ASP A 94 -11.41 -6.16 0.15
CA ASP A 94 -11.45 -7.50 0.78
C ASP A 94 -12.69 -8.28 0.35
N LEU A 95 -13.78 -7.55 0.12
CA LEU A 95 -15.09 -8.10 -0.16
C LEU A 95 -15.80 -7.22 -1.19
N VAL A 96 -16.52 -7.87 -2.09
CA VAL A 96 -17.45 -7.22 -3.02
C VAL A 96 -18.87 -7.71 -2.75
N ILE A 97 -19.80 -6.79 -2.51
CA ILE A 97 -21.23 -7.09 -2.41
C ILE A 97 -21.85 -6.74 -3.77
N VAL A 98 -22.43 -7.73 -4.42
CA VAL A 98 -23.04 -7.59 -5.74
C VAL A 98 -24.56 -7.62 -5.59
N GLY A 99 -25.24 -6.52 -5.92
CA GLY A 99 -26.69 -6.45 -5.97
C GLY A 99 -27.23 -7.17 -7.21
N VAL A 100 -28.19 -8.09 -7.03
CA VAL A 100 -28.79 -8.86 -8.12
C VAL A 100 -30.31 -8.82 -7.99
N LYS A 101 -30.98 -8.55 -9.10
CA LYS A 101 -32.45 -8.69 -9.23
C LYS A 101 -32.82 -10.03 -9.87
N VAL A 102 -34.01 -10.49 -9.58
CA VAL A 102 -34.64 -11.59 -10.29
C VAL A 102 -35.55 -11.00 -11.41
N PRO A 103 -35.47 -11.47 -12.67
CA PRO A 103 -34.74 -12.63 -13.18
C PRO A 103 -33.23 -12.45 -13.25
N ILE A 104 -32.52 -13.55 -13.10
CA ILE A 104 -31.06 -13.60 -13.02
C ILE A 104 -30.43 -13.14 -14.33
N ASP A 105 -29.54 -12.12 -14.24
CA ASP A 105 -28.69 -11.70 -15.36
C ASP A 105 -27.40 -12.53 -15.35
N PRO A 106 -27.15 -13.36 -16.38
CA PRO A 106 -25.93 -14.18 -16.46
C PRO A 106 -24.63 -13.35 -16.50
N GLU A 107 -24.67 -12.11 -17.00
CA GLU A 107 -23.48 -11.26 -17.11
C GLU A 107 -22.92 -10.89 -15.73
N VAL A 108 -23.79 -10.74 -14.72
CA VAL A 108 -23.38 -10.46 -13.35
C VAL A 108 -22.46 -11.54 -12.81
N PHE A 109 -22.80 -12.80 -13.03
CA PHE A 109 -22.06 -13.94 -12.53
C PHE A 109 -20.76 -14.17 -13.30
N SER A 110 -20.75 -13.92 -14.61
CA SER A 110 -19.54 -13.93 -15.42
C SER A 110 -18.55 -12.83 -14.95
N PHE A 111 -19.08 -11.67 -14.56
CA PHE A 111 -18.28 -10.62 -13.94
C PHE A 111 -17.66 -11.07 -12.61
N VAL A 112 -18.46 -11.67 -11.70
CA VAL A 112 -17.96 -12.16 -10.41
C VAL A 112 -16.90 -13.23 -10.59
N GLU A 113 -17.07 -14.13 -11.55
CA GLU A 113 -16.07 -15.16 -11.87
C GLU A 113 -14.76 -14.52 -12.37
N SER A 114 -14.86 -13.58 -13.31
CA SER A 114 -13.68 -12.85 -13.81
C SER A 114 -12.98 -12.06 -12.71
N MET A 115 -13.72 -11.44 -11.81
CA MET A 115 -13.23 -10.71 -10.67
C MET A 115 -12.45 -11.64 -9.71
N LYS A 116 -13.01 -12.80 -9.36
CA LYS A 116 -12.35 -13.79 -8.50
C LYS A 116 -11.06 -14.34 -9.11
N PHE A 117 -11.04 -14.48 -10.43
CA PHE A 117 -9.85 -14.92 -11.15
C PHE A 117 -8.75 -13.86 -11.16
N GLN A 118 -9.11 -12.60 -11.35
CA GLN A 118 -8.17 -11.47 -11.43
C GLN A 118 -7.73 -10.97 -10.06
N SER A 119 -8.69 -10.86 -9.12
CA SER A 119 -8.46 -10.36 -7.75
C SER A 119 -8.44 -11.54 -6.77
N LYS A 120 -7.42 -12.40 -6.89
CA LYS A 120 -7.22 -13.53 -5.97
C LYS A 120 -7.26 -13.00 -4.53
N GLY A 121 -8.19 -13.51 -3.74
CA GLY A 121 -8.34 -13.12 -2.34
C GLY A 121 -9.48 -12.15 -2.03
N CYS A 122 -10.25 -11.70 -3.02
CA CYS A 122 -11.46 -10.93 -2.79
C CYS A 122 -12.66 -11.87 -2.60
N ALA A 123 -13.38 -11.71 -1.49
CA ALA A 123 -14.64 -12.42 -1.26
C ALA A 123 -15.78 -11.79 -2.07
N ALA A 124 -16.78 -12.59 -2.44
CA ALA A 124 -17.98 -12.10 -3.11
C ALA A 124 -19.24 -12.55 -2.38
N VAL A 125 -20.18 -11.64 -2.20
CA VAL A 125 -21.52 -11.86 -1.65
C VAL A 125 -22.54 -11.32 -2.64
N VAL A 126 -23.59 -12.07 -2.90
CA VAL A 126 -24.76 -11.58 -3.63
C VAL A 126 -25.80 -11.08 -2.65
N ALA A 127 -26.36 -9.92 -2.91
CA ALA A 127 -27.48 -9.35 -2.16
C ALA A 127 -28.69 -9.14 -3.11
N THR A 128 -29.90 -9.51 -2.66
CA THR A 128 -31.11 -9.47 -3.49
C THR A 128 -32.37 -9.25 -2.62
N ASP A 129 -33.41 -8.69 -3.23
CA ASP A 129 -34.72 -8.58 -2.58
C ASP A 129 -35.44 -9.94 -2.50
N ASP A 130 -35.18 -10.86 -3.46
CA ASP A 130 -35.84 -12.17 -3.53
C ASP A 130 -34.79 -13.30 -3.61
N VAL A 131 -34.62 -14.03 -2.52
CA VAL A 131 -33.73 -15.18 -2.43
C VAL A 131 -34.44 -16.44 -2.91
N THR A 132 -34.18 -16.81 -4.14
CA THR A 132 -34.71 -18.06 -4.73
C THR A 132 -33.70 -19.20 -4.67
N VAL A 133 -34.18 -20.45 -4.64
CA VAL A 133 -33.32 -21.64 -4.68
C VAL A 133 -32.47 -21.66 -5.96
N ASP A 134 -33.07 -21.23 -7.08
CA ASP A 134 -32.37 -21.16 -8.37
C ASP A 134 -31.22 -20.16 -8.33
N LEU A 135 -31.43 -18.98 -7.72
CA LEU A 135 -30.38 -17.98 -7.54
C LEU A 135 -29.22 -18.52 -6.65
N VAL A 136 -29.55 -19.18 -5.56
CA VAL A 136 -28.55 -19.79 -4.66
C VAL A 136 -27.74 -20.84 -5.38
N ASN A 137 -28.42 -21.76 -6.11
CA ASN A 137 -27.76 -22.81 -6.89
C ASN A 137 -26.91 -22.21 -8.03
N TYR A 138 -27.39 -21.15 -8.65
CA TYR A 138 -26.68 -20.47 -9.72
C TYR A 138 -25.42 -19.77 -9.17
N ALA A 139 -25.54 -19.02 -8.09
CA ALA A 139 -24.43 -18.37 -7.41
C ALA A 139 -23.35 -19.36 -6.97
N ALA A 140 -23.75 -20.52 -6.45
CA ALA A 140 -22.82 -21.56 -6.01
C ALA A 140 -21.94 -22.10 -7.14
N ARG A 141 -22.40 -22.16 -8.40
CA ARG A 141 -21.61 -22.58 -9.57
C ARG A 141 -20.44 -21.64 -9.83
N PHE A 142 -20.58 -20.35 -9.49
CA PHE A 142 -19.52 -19.34 -9.60
C PHE A 142 -18.72 -19.17 -8.31
N GLY A 143 -18.87 -20.12 -7.38
CA GLY A 143 -18.15 -20.09 -6.11
C GLY A 143 -18.59 -18.99 -5.14
N ILE A 144 -19.77 -18.40 -5.35
CA ILE A 144 -20.40 -17.48 -4.38
C ILE A 144 -21.09 -18.33 -3.33
N ARG A 145 -20.71 -18.16 -2.08
CA ARG A 145 -21.16 -19.01 -0.97
C ARG A 145 -22.33 -18.47 -0.18
N GLN A 146 -22.58 -17.17 -0.33
CA GLN A 146 -23.66 -16.50 0.39
C GLN A 146 -24.47 -15.63 -0.58
N VAL A 147 -25.78 -15.86 -0.55
CA VAL A 147 -26.80 -15.00 -1.13
C VAL A 147 -27.61 -14.44 0.04
N LEU A 148 -27.64 -13.13 0.19
CA LEU A 148 -28.24 -12.45 1.33
C LEU A 148 -29.51 -11.72 0.87
N SER A 149 -30.57 -11.80 1.66
CA SER A 149 -31.77 -10.99 1.47
C SER A 149 -31.54 -9.57 1.98
N LEU A 150 -32.00 -8.58 1.22
CA LEU A 150 -32.02 -7.18 1.65
C LEU A 150 -33.04 -6.89 2.74
N ASP A 151 -34.06 -7.74 2.90
CA ASP A 151 -35.04 -7.67 4.01
C ASP A 151 -34.50 -8.24 5.33
N MET A 152 -33.31 -8.80 5.31
CA MET A 152 -32.65 -9.33 6.49
C MET A 152 -32.41 -8.22 7.53
N LYS A 153 -32.51 -8.57 8.83
CA LYS A 153 -32.15 -7.62 9.89
C LYS A 153 -30.69 -7.21 9.75
N ASP A 154 -30.46 -5.97 9.95
CA ASP A 154 -29.17 -5.31 9.82
C ASP A 154 -28.02 -6.10 10.49
N ASN A 155 -28.16 -6.45 11.78
CA ASN A 155 -27.14 -7.19 12.52
C ASN A 155 -26.86 -8.59 11.93
N GLU A 156 -27.85 -9.22 11.37
CA GLU A 156 -27.71 -10.53 10.74
C GLU A 156 -26.97 -10.41 9.41
N PHE A 157 -27.36 -9.43 8.57
CA PHE A 157 -26.68 -9.13 7.33
C PHE A 157 -25.18 -8.88 7.55
N TYR A 158 -24.86 -7.99 8.50
CA TYR A 158 -23.50 -7.69 8.88
C TYR A 158 -22.72 -8.93 9.35
N SER A 159 -23.31 -9.72 10.24
CA SER A 159 -22.68 -10.94 10.76
C SER A 159 -22.36 -11.93 9.63
N ARG A 160 -23.26 -12.09 8.65
CA ARG A 160 -23.06 -12.95 7.49
C ARG A 160 -21.95 -12.47 6.58
N VAL A 161 -21.89 -11.17 6.30
CA VAL A 161 -20.84 -10.56 5.49
C VAL A 161 -19.45 -10.77 6.14
N VAL A 162 -19.36 -10.58 7.47
CA VAL A 162 -18.13 -10.82 8.21
C VAL A 162 -17.73 -12.30 8.15
N GLN A 163 -18.68 -13.22 8.33
CA GLN A 163 -18.42 -14.66 8.25
C GLN A 163 -17.84 -15.08 6.87
N VAL A 164 -18.40 -14.54 5.77
CA VAL A 164 -17.89 -14.83 4.42
C VAL A 164 -16.43 -14.44 4.30
N ASN A 165 -16.07 -13.25 4.75
CA ASN A 165 -14.71 -12.77 4.66
C ASN A 165 -13.73 -13.58 5.53
N GLU A 166 -14.12 -13.97 6.75
CA GLU A 166 -13.27 -14.83 7.59
C GLU A 166 -13.09 -16.23 6.95
N TYR A 167 -14.14 -16.77 6.36
CA TYR A 167 -14.08 -18.07 5.70
C TYR A 167 -13.16 -18.03 4.45
N GLU A 168 -13.26 -16.98 3.64
CA GLU A 168 -12.36 -16.79 2.49
C GLU A 168 -10.90 -16.67 2.91
N LYS A 169 -10.61 -15.98 4.02
CA LYS A 169 -9.25 -15.92 4.57
C LYS A 169 -8.68 -17.29 4.92
N VAL A 170 -9.51 -18.15 5.52
CA VAL A 170 -9.10 -19.53 5.86
C VAL A 170 -8.77 -20.33 4.59
N ILE A 171 -9.61 -20.20 3.55
CA ILE A 171 -9.36 -20.88 2.27
C ILE A 171 -8.12 -20.34 1.58
N GLN A 172 -7.94 -19.02 1.57
CA GLN A 172 -6.73 -18.41 0.99
C GLN A 172 -5.47 -18.90 1.69
N ALA A 173 -5.50 -18.98 3.02
CA ALA A 173 -4.39 -19.51 3.80
C ALA A 173 -4.12 -21.00 3.48
N GLN A 174 -5.16 -21.81 3.31
CA GLN A 174 -5.01 -23.24 2.96
C GLN A 174 -4.49 -23.45 1.53
N LEU A 175 -4.87 -22.55 0.60
CA LEU A 175 -4.48 -22.62 -0.79
C LEU A 175 -3.19 -21.83 -1.10
N ASN A 176 -2.55 -21.25 -0.09
CA ASN A 176 -1.42 -20.31 -0.23
C ASN A 176 -1.68 -19.17 -1.24
N ILE A 177 -2.94 -18.72 -1.34
CA ILE A 177 -3.31 -17.63 -2.23
C ILE A 177 -2.89 -16.32 -1.56
N GLN A 178 -1.93 -15.61 -2.15
CA GLN A 178 -1.54 -14.28 -1.70
C GLN A 178 -2.59 -13.25 -2.15
N LYS A 179 -3.12 -12.51 -1.17
CA LYS A 179 -4.05 -11.42 -1.43
C LYS A 179 -3.33 -10.25 -2.09
N ARG A 180 -3.96 -9.65 -3.10
CA ARG A 180 -3.49 -8.37 -3.64
C ARG A 180 -3.77 -7.24 -2.64
N VAL A 181 -2.85 -6.29 -2.57
CA VAL A 181 -2.91 -5.14 -1.67
C VAL A 181 -2.60 -3.84 -2.41
N ARG A 182 -3.09 -2.71 -1.89
CA ARG A 182 -2.62 -1.39 -2.35
C ARG A 182 -1.18 -1.21 -1.88
N SER A 183 -0.26 -1.18 -2.82
CA SER A 183 1.17 -1.07 -2.55
C SER A 183 1.65 0.38 -2.59
N LYS A 184 2.73 0.65 -1.86
CA LYS A 184 3.55 1.86 -2.01
C LYS A 184 5.00 1.44 -2.23
N VAL A 185 5.55 1.82 -3.40
CA VAL A 185 6.95 1.55 -3.76
C VAL A 185 7.79 2.77 -3.41
N ILE A 186 8.76 2.62 -2.50
CA ILE A 186 9.58 3.70 -1.97
C ILE A 186 11.05 3.36 -2.22
N ALA A 187 11.73 4.18 -3.05
CA ALA A 187 13.16 4.06 -3.28
C ALA A 187 13.96 4.97 -2.33
N PHE A 188 15.06 4.46 -1.80
CA PHE A 188 16.09 5.25 -1.14
C PHE A 188 17.23 5.48 -2.11
N PHE A 189 17.47 6.75 -2.45
CA PHE A 189 18.43 7.16 -3.46
C PHE A 189 19.29 8.35 -3.00
N GLY A 190 20.38 8.58 -3.67
CA GLY A 190 21.26 9.75 -3.47
C GLY A 190 22.60 9.53 -4.11
N CYS A 191 23.09 10.52 -4.88
CA CYS A 191 24.31 10.47 -5.67
C CYS A 191 25.61 10.55 -4.84
N LYS A 192 25.54 10.47 -3.52
CA LYS A 192 26.70 10.45 -2.64
C LYS A 192 26.72 9.19 -1.81
N GLY A 193 27.84 8.49 -1.80
CA GLY A 193 28.08 7.35 -0.91
C GLY A 193 28.11 7.75 0.56
N GLY A 194 27.71 6.85 1.46
CA GLY A 194 27.79 7.05 2.92
C GLY A 194 26.74 7.99 3.53
N THR A 195 25.72 8.44 2.77
CA THR A 195 24.61 9.25 3.31
C THR A 195 23.68 8.45 4.23
N GLY A 196 23.74 7.11 4.18
CA GLY A 196 22.94 6.22 5.02
C GLY A 196 21.64 5.73 4.38
N LYS A 197 21.56 5.71 3.04
CA LYS A 197 20.41 5.19 2.27
C LYS A 197 19.99 3.80 2.74
N SER A 198 20.92 2.84 2.69
CA SER A 198 20.69 1.43 3.04
C SER A 198 20.20 1.28 4.48
N VAL A 199 20.82 2.01 5.42
CA VAL A 199 20.39 2.01 6.83
C VAL A 199 18.98 2.56 7.00
N MET A 200 18.63 3.63 6.28
CA MET A 200 17.28 4.21 6.30
C MET A 200 16.26 3.23 5.70
N ALA A 201 16.58 2.61 4.57
CA ALA A 201 15.74 1.60 3.90
C ALA A 201 15.45 0.40 4.81
N THR A 202 16.50 -0.20 5.38
CA THR A 202 16.40 -1.32 6.32
C THR A 202 15.50 -0.97 7.51
N ASN A 203 15.77 0.17 8.16
CA ASN A 203 15.01 0.56 9.35
C ASN A 203 13.56 0.90 9.05
N LEU A 204 13.26 1.51 7.90
CA LEU A 204 11.88 1.73 7.47
C LEU A 204 11.16 0.41 7.22
N ALA A 205 11.78 -0.51 6.46
CA ALA A 205 11.20 -1.82 6.16
C ALA A 205 10.86 -2.59 7.45
N VAL A 206 11.84 -2.68 8.37
CA VAL A 206 11.65 -3.38 9.65
C VAL A 206 10.58 -2.72 10.52
N ALA A 207 10.54 -1.39 10.58
CA ALA A 207 9.56 -0.68 11.39
C ALA A 207 8.13 -0.81 10.86
N LEU A 208 7.94 -0.84 9.55
CA LEU A 208 6.64 -1.08 8.90
C LEU A 208 6.18 -2.53 9.14
N SER A 209 7.08 -3.51 8.97
CA SER A 209 6.77 -4.91 9.20
C SER A 209 6.41 -5.20 10.67
N LYS A 210 7.12 -4.60 11.64
CA LYS A 210 6.77 -4.70 13.07
C LYS A 210 5.41 -4.09 13.43
N ARG A 211 4.86 -3.24 12.58
CA ARG A 211 3.50 -2.70 12.70
C ARG A 211 2.43 -3.54 12.00
N GLY A 212 2.82 -4.71 11.48
CA GLY A 212 1.92 -5.67 10.84
C GLY A 212 1.75 -5.48 9.33
N SER A 213 2.48 -4.56 8.71
CA SER A 213 2.45 -4.42 7.25
C SER A 213 3.26 -5.53 6.57
N ASN A 214 2.78 -5.97 5.40
CA ASN A 214 3.52 -6.89 4.55
C ASN A 214 4.57 -6.11 3.73
N VAL A 215 5.86 -6.36 4.00
CA VAL A 215 6.98 -5.56 3.47
C VAL A 215 8.00 -6.43 2.76
N ILE A 216 8.38 -6.04 1.55
CA ILE A 216 9.56 -6.56 0.86
C ILE A 216 10.61 -5.47 0.74
N LEU A 217 11.86 -5.83 1.01
CA LEU A 217 13.04 -5.00 0.80
C LEU A 217 13.81 -5.54 -0.39
N LEU A 218 13.98 -4.72 -1.41
CA LEU A 218 14.72 -5.04 -2.62
C LEU A 218 16.07 -4.33 -2.56
N ASP A 219 17.15 -5.10 -2.50
CA ASP A 219 18.51 -4.57 -2.58
C ASP A 219 18.92 -4.41 -4.05
N MET A 220 18.74 -3.19 -4.56
CA MET A 220 19.06 -2.81 -5.93
C MET A 220 20.36 -2.00 -6.04
N ASP A 221 21.18 -1.95 -4.99
CA ASP A 221 22.60 -1.60 -5.12
C ASP A 221 23.35 -2.83 -5.65
N LEU A 222 23.17 -3.12 -6.94
CA LEU A 222 23.60 -4.36 -7.58
C LEU A 222 25.10 -4.65 -7.49
N ARG A 223 25.92 -3.66 -7.15
CA ARG A 223 27.37 -3.81 -7.04
C ARG A 223 27.88 -3.88 -5.62
N PHE A 224 27.25 -3.15 -4.70
CA PHE A 224 27.71 -2.99 -3.33
C PHE A 224 26.55 -3.05 -2.33
N GLY A 225 25.53 -3.87 -2.62
CA GLY A 225 24.40 -4.07 -1.73
C GLY A 225 24.78 -4.80 -0.46
N ASP A 226 24.31 -4.29 0.67
CA ASP A 226 24.67 -4.75 2.02
C ASP A 226 23.44 -5.01 2.90
N GLN A 227 22.23 -5.13 2.30
CA GLN A 227 21.00 -5.31 3.06
C GLN A 227 20.97 -6.62 3.85
N ASN A 228 21.58 -7.67 3.32
CA ASN A 228 21.76 -8.94 4.02
C ASN A 228 22.62 -8.79 5.27
N ILE A 229 23.67 -7.97 5.23
CA ILE A 229 24.55 -7.69 6.39
C ILE A 229 23.80 -6.86 7.44
N LEU A 230 23.04 -5.84 7.00
CA LEU A 230 22.25 -4.97 7.88
C LEU A 230 21.13 -5.72 8.62
N LEU A 231 20.69 -6.86 8.08
CA LEU A 231 19.64 -7.72 8.65
C LEU A 231 20.18 -9.00 9.28
N ASP A 232 21.50 -9.20 9.30
CA ASP A 232 22.18 -10.44 9.77
C ASP A 232 21.58 -11.69 9.07
N LEU A 233 21.51 -11.67 7.74
CA LEU A 233 20.97 -12.73 6.90
C LEU A 233 22.01 -13.28 5.95
N GLU A 234 21.94 -14.60 5.69
CA GLU A 234 22.77 -15.30 4.73
C GLU A 234 21.89 -15.85 3.58
N PRO A 235 21.58 -15.04 2.55
CA PRO A 235 20.77 -15.47 1.43
C PRO A 235 21.50 -16.55 0.61
N LYS A 236 20.79 -17.64 0.29
CA LYS A 236 21.29 -18.66 -0.63
C LYS A 236 21.32 -18.14 -2.05
N ASP A 237 20.23 -17.54 -2.44
CA ASP A 237 19.96 -17.00 -3.76
C ASP A 237 19.83 -15.46 -3.71
N THR A 238 19.96 -14.84 -4.85
CA THR A 238 19.94 -13.39 -5.02
C THR A 238 19.10 -13.01 -6.24
N ILE A 239 19.01 -11.74 -6.56
CA ILE A 239 18.39 -11.27 -7.80
C ILE A 239 19.05 -11.88 -9.06
N VAL A 240 20.30 -12.35 -8.99
CA VAL A 240 21.00 -12.95 -10.14
C VAL A 240 20.36 -14.26 -10.54
N GLU A 241 20.19 -15.17 -9.58
CA GLU A 241 19.57 -16.46 -9.81
C GLU A 241 18.12 -16.27 -10.28
N LEU A 242 17.40 -15.30 -9.71
CA LEU A 242 16.06 -14.96 -10.16
C LEU A 242 16.02 -14.44 -11.61
N ALA A 243 16.96 -13.58 -12.01
CA ALA A 243 17.03 -13.04 -13.36
C ALA A 243 17.37 -14.09 -14.42
N GLN A 244 18.08 -15.13 -14.02
CA GLN A 244 18.49 -16.25 -14.87
C GLN A 244 17.51 -17.44 -14.83
N ASP A 245 16.44 -17.35 -14.02
CA ASP A 245 15.47 -18.42 -13.87
C ASP A 245 14.71 -18.68 -15.19
N PRO A 246 14.72 -19.91 -15.71
CA PRO A 246 14.02 -20.27 -16.93
C PRO A 246 12.49 -20.14 -16.83
N GLU A 247 11.93 -20.20 -15.62
CA GLU A 247 10.50 -19.99 -15.37
C GLU A 247 10.12 -18.50 -15.40
N GLY A 248 11.11 -17.61 -15.44
CA GLY A 248 10.93 -16.18 -15.47
C GLY A 248 10.58 -15.56 -14.11
N ILE A 249 10.35 -14.25 -14.11
CA ILE A 249 10.10 -13.47 -12.89
C ILE A 249 8.61 -13.42 -12.61
N SER A 250 8.18 -14.08 -11.55
CA SER A 250 6.83 -14.05 -10.98
C SER A 250 6.90 -13.83 -9.46
N ILE A 251 5.76 -13.56 -8.81
CA ILE A 251 5.74 -13.39 -7.33
C ILE A 251 6.19 -14.66 -6.61
N GLU A 252 5.80 -15.82 -7.11
CA GLU A 252 6.18 -17.11 -6.54
C GLU A 252 7.70 -17.30 -6.61
N ARG A 253 8.30 -16.91 -7.74
CA ARG A 253 9.76 -17.01 -7.94
C ARG A 253 10.49 -15.96 -7.10
N VAL A 254 10.03 -14.71 -7.07
CA VAL A 254 10.62 -13.68 -6.17
C VAL A 254 10.64 -14.19 -4.73
N ASN A 255 9.53 -14.74 -4.24
CA ASN A 255 9.47 -15.27 -2.88
C ASN A 255 10.40 -16.48 -2.66
N ALA A 256 10.54 -17.36 -3.66
CA ALA A 256 11.42 -18.53 -3.58
C ALA A 256 12.91 -18.15 -3.51
N PHE A 257 13.30 -17.05 -4.17
CA PHE A 257 14.68 -16.53 -4.18
C PHE A 257 14.94 -15.48 -3.09
N SER A 258 13.94 -15.17 -2.25
CA SER A 258 14.05 -14.22 -1.16
C SER A 258 14.23 -14.92 0.19
N ILE A 259 14.71 -14.18 1.19
CA ILE A 259 14.87 -14.65 2.57
C ILE A 259 14.08 -13.79 3.53
N MET A 260 13.44 -14.40 4.52
CA MET A 260 12.65 -13.67 5.52
C MET A 260 13.47 -13.40 6.78
N HIS A 261 13.52 -12.14 7.20
CA HIS A 261 14.08 -11.72 8.47
C HIS A 261 13.10 -11.96 9.64
N SER A 262 13.62 -12.10 10.86
CA SER A 262 12.82 -12.31 12.09
C SER A 262 11.79 -11.21 12.40
N SER A 263 11.92 -10.03 11.79
CA SER A 263 10.92 -8.95 11.85
C SER A 263 9.70 -9.19 10.97
N GLY A 264 9.77 -10.14 10.02
CA GLY A 264 8.77 -10.37 8.98
C GLY A 264 9.07 -9.69 7.64
N VAL A 265 10.16 -8.90 7.54
CA VAL A 265 10.63 -8.34 6.26
C VAL A 265 11.14 -9.46 5.36
N VAL A 266 10.69 -9.47 4.10
CA VAL A 266 11.23 -10.33 3.06
C VAL A 266 12.32 -9.56 2.32
N LEU A 267 13.51 -10.14 2.17
CA LEU A 267 14.64 -9.55 1.46
C LEU A 267 14.92 -10.29 0.16
N LEU A 268 14.89 -9.57 -0.97
CA LEU A 268 15.56 -9.99 -2.20
C LEU A 268 16.95 -9.33 -2.23
N ALA A 269 17.97 -10.14 -2.07
CA ALA A 269 19.35 -9.66 -1.91
C ALA A 269 19.99 -9.26 -3.24
N ALA A 270 20.92 -8.29 -3.17
CA ALA A 270 21.80 -7.93 -4.26
C ALA A 270 22.77 -9.10 -4.63
N PRO A 271 23.42 -9.04 -5.80
CA PRO A 271 24.40 -10.03 -6.21
C PRO A 271 25.52 -10.21 -5.16
N LYS A 272 26.00 -11.44 -4.99
CA LYS A 272 27.10 -11.75 -4.05
C LYS A 272 28.44 -11.16 -4.44
N SER A 273 28.61 -10.78 -5.70
CA SER A 273 29.84 -10.18 -6.23
C SER A 273 29.47 -9.13 -7.30
N PRO A 274 30.21 -8.00 -7.35
CA PRO A 274 29.91 -6.89 -8.28
C PRO A 274 29.88 -7.28 -9.75
N GLU A 275 30.65 -8.27 -10.16
CA GLU A 275 30.70 -8.78 -11.53
C GLU A 275 29.37 -9.38 -12.00
N TYR A 276 28.58 -9.92 -11.07
CA TYR A 276 27.28 -10.51 -11.40
C TYR A 276 26.20 -9.44 -11.66
N ALA A 277 26.45 -8.18 -11.33
CA ALA A 277 25.56 -7.09 -11.68
C ALA A 277 25.29 -6.99 -13.19
N GLU A 278 26.23 -7.42 -14.04
CA GLU A 278 26.11 -7.37 -15.50
C GLU A 278 25.02 -8.33 -16.05
N TYR A 279 24.62 -9.33 -15.27
CA TYR A 279 23.51 -10.22 -15.64
C TYR A 279 22.14 -9.59 -15.43
N ILE A 280 22.07 -8.49 -14.64
CA ILE A 280 20.82 -7.81 -14.34
C ILE A 280 20.59 -6.70 -15.36
N LYS A 281 19.43 -6.75 -16.01
CA LYS A 281 19.01 -5.75 -16.99
C LYS A 281 17.86 -4.91 -16.43
N PRO A 282 17.62 -3.69 -16.98
CA PRO A 282 16.50 -2.83 -16.57
C PRO A 282 15.15 -3.54 -16.56
N GLU A 283 14.92 -4.41 -17.55
CA GLU A 283 13.68 -5.19 -17.66
C GLU A 283 13.48 -6.20 -16.52
N HIS A 284 14.57 -6.77 -15.97
CA HIS A 284 14.49 -7.67 -14.82
C HIS A 284 14.01 -6.91 -13.57
N VAL A 285 14.60 -5.75 -13.31
CA VAL A 285 14.23 -4.88 -12.18
C VAL A 285 12.77 -4.45 -12.28
N THR A 286 12.35 -3.97 -13.45
CA THR A 286 10.95 -3.59 -13.71
C THR A 286 10.00 -4.76 -13.46
N LYS A 287 10.33 -5.97 -13.96
CA LYS A 287 9.51 -7.17 -13.75
C LYS A 287 9.45 -7.55 -12.27
N VAL A 288 10.57 -7.49 -11.53
CA VAL A 288 10.58 -7.76 -10.08
C VAL A 288 9.62 -6.81 -9.36
N ILE A 289 9.76 -5.50 -9.54
CA ILE A 289 8.91 -4.51 -8.86
C ILE A 289 7.43 -4.73 -9.21
N ARG A 290 7.10 -4.91 -10.48
CA ARG A 290 5.73 -5.14 -10.93
C ARG A 290 5.14 -6.44 -10.42
N SER A 291 5.95 -7.50 -10.27
CA SER A 291 5.49 -8.80 -9.77
C SER A 291 5.17 -8.77 -8.27
N VAL A 292 5.94 -8.01 -7.46
CA VAL A 292 5.75 -7.93 -6.00
C VAL A 292 4.73 -6.86 -5.61
N ARG A 293 4.59 -5.80 -6.40
CA ARG A 293 3.71 -4.66 -6.11
C ARG A 293 2.28 -5.04 -5.73
N PRO A 294 1.61 -6.01 -6.38
CA PRO A 294 0.24 -6.40 -6.00
C PRO A 294 0.14 -7.13 -4.66
N TYR A 295 1.23 -7.58 -4.05
CA TYR A 295 1.23 -8.52 -2.93
C TYR A 295 1.87 -7.99 -1.65
N TYR A 296 2.67 -6.92 -1.75
CA TYR A 296 3.31 -6.28 -0.61
C TYR A 296 2.76 -4.88 -0.40
N GLU A 297 2.37 -4.56 0.83
CA GLU A 297 1.86 -3.21 1.16
C GLU A 297 2.93 -2.13 1.00
N TYR A 298 4.18 -2.50 1.26
CA TYR A 298 5.33 -1.64 1.01
C TYR A 298 6.41 -2.42 0.29
N VAL A 299 6.87 -1.86 -0.80
CA VAL A 299 8.07 -2.29 -1.53
C VAL A 299 9.13 -1.24 -1.26
N ILE A 300 10.10 -1.56 -0.42
CA ILE A 300 11.22 -0.67 -0.10
C ILE A 300 12.37 -1.06 -1.00
N VAL A 301 12.96 -0.08 -1.69
CA VAL A 301 14.05 -0.30 -2.64
C VAL A 301 15.28 0.49 -2.21
N ASP A 302 16.39 -0.22 -1.95
CA ASP A 302 17.68 0.40 -1.71
C ASP A 302 18.47 0.51 -3.00
N LEU A 303 18.92 1.71 -3.34
CA LEU A 303 19.64 1.99 -4.59
C LEU A 303 21.07 2.43 -4.33
N GLY A 304 21.93 2.06 -5.24
CA GLY A 304 23.29 2.59 -5.33
C GLY A 304 23.34 4.10 -5.54
N SER A 305 24.55 4.66 -5.67
CA SER A 305 24.74 6.11 -5.79
C SER A 305 24.94 6.59 -7.24
N ASN A 306 24.64 5.76 -8.21
CA ASN A 306 24.81 6.05 -9.64
C ASN A 306 23.47 5.97 -10.40
N PHE A 307 23.41 6.62 -11.55
CA PHE A 307 22.30 6.53 -12.50
C PHE A 307 22.63 5.51 -13.60
N SER A 308 22.69 4.21 -13.25
CA SER A 308 22.71 3.17 -14.27
C SER A 308 21.31 2.98 -14.88
N ASP A 309 21.22 2.27 -15.98
CA ASP A 309 19.94 2.00 -16.65
C ASP A 309 18.97 1.24 -15.73
N GLU A 310 19.47 0.32 -14.87
CA GLU A 310 18.70 -0.40 -13.87
C GLU A 310 18.17 0.55 -12.78
N THR A 311 19.02 1.51 -12.34
CA THR A 311 18.60 2.54 -11.37
C THR A 311 17.50 3.42 -11.94
N ILE A 312 17.63 3.87 -13.20
CA ILE A 312 16.62 4.69 -13.87
C ILE A 312 15.31 3.92 -14.00
N ALA A 313 15.35 2.67 -14.45
CA ALA A 313 14.17 1.81 -14.56
C ALA A 313 13.48 1.61 -13.19
N THR A 314 14.26 1.43 -12.13
CA THR A 314 13.75 1.34 -10.76
C THR A 314 13.03 2.62 -10.33
N LEU A 315 13.66 3.79 -10.52
CA LEU A 315 13.10 5.09 -10.13
C LEU A 315 11.78 5.40 -10.86
N GLN A 316 11.65 4.97 -12.12
CA GLN A 316 10.41 5.13 -12.90
C GLN A 316 9.24 4.32 -12.31
N GLU A 317 9.51 3.13 -11.78
CA GLU A 317 8.49 2.25 -11.17
C GLU A 317 8.11 2.66 -9.73
N CYS A 318 8.87 3.55 -9.08
CA CYS A 318 8.60 3.97 -7.70
C CYS A 318 7.49 5.01 -7.61
N ASP A 319 6.77 5.01 -6.49
CA ASP A 319 5.77 6.03 -6.14
C ASP A 319 6.44 7.21 -5.44
N GLU A 320 7.47 6.96 -4.61
CA GLU A 320 8.26 7.98 -3.94
C GLU A 320 9.76 7.66 -3.99
N ILE A 321 10.56 8.71 -4.09
CA ILE A 321 12.03 8.64 -4.15
C ILE A 321 12.59 9.45 -2.98
N MET A 322 13.05 8.79 -1.93
CA MET A 322 13.68 9.40 -0.76
C MET A 322 15.13 9.75 -1.08
N ILE A 323 15.41 11.01 -1.38
CA ILE A 323 16.78 11.51 -1.64
C ILE A 323 17.45 11.78 -0.30
N VAL A 324 18.35 10.87 0.10
CA VAL A 324 19.02 10.90 1.39
C VAL A 324 20.27 11.77 1.34
N ASN A 325 20.31 12.81 2.21
CA ASN A 325 21.35 13.83 2.24
C ASN A 325 22.00 13.94 3.62
N ASN A 326 23.25 14.37 3.65
CA ASN A 326 23.92 14.84 4.87
C ASN A 326 24.02 16.38 4.86
N PRO A 327 24.17 17.05 6.00
CA PRO A 327 24.24 18.51 6.08
C PRO A 327 25.64 19.04 5.66
N ASP A 328 26.03 18.80 4.40
CA ASP A 328 27.29 19.22 3.80
C ASP A 328 27.14 19.64 2.33
N ILE A 329 28.09 20.45 1.86
CA ILE A 329 28.06 21.04 0.52
C ILE A 329 28.14 19.99 -0.61
N LEU A 330 28.83 18.88 -0.37
CA LEU A 330 28.97 17.82 -1.38
C LEU A 330 27.63 17.06 -1.53
N SER A 331 26.92 16.83 -0.43
CA SER A 331 25.56 16.28 -0.47
C SER A 331 24.59 17.22 -1.19
N LEU A 332 24.67 18.52 -0.94
CA LEU A 332 23.84 19.51 -1.63
C LEU A 332 24.10 19.51 -3.15
N LYS A 333 25.37 19.49 -3.55
CA LYS A 333 25.75 19.39 -4.98
C LYS A 333 25.23 18.09 -5.62
N ALA A 334 25.40 16.98 -4.93
CA ALA A 334 24.96 15.68 -5.40
C ALA A 334 23.41 15.62 -5.52
N ALA A 335 22.68 16.17 -4.53
CA ALA A 335 21.23 16.27 -4.58
C ALA A 335 20.73 17.12 -5.75
N LYS A 336 21.41 18.26 -6.03
CA LYS A 336 21.09 19.10 -7.19
C LYS A 336 21.20 18.32 -8.51
N SER A 337 22.28 17.57 -8.68
CA SER A 337 22.46 16.72 -9.86
C SER A 337 21.38 15.63 -9.95
N ALA A 338 21.06 14.99 -8.82
CA ALA A 338 20.00 13.98 -8.77
C ALA A 338 18.64 14.55 -9.17
N VAL A 339 18.24 15.67 -8.57
CA VAL A 339 16.95 16.33 -8.87
C VAL A 339 16.86 16.78 -10.32
N SER A 340 17.96 17.31 -10.88
CA SER A 340 18.01 17.70 -12.30
C SER A 340 17.79 16.52 -13.25
N ILE A 341 18.34 15.33 -12.93
CA ILE A 341 18.12 14.12 -13.73
C ILE A 341 16.68 13.63 -13.56
N LEU A 342 16.13 13.63 -12.35
CA LEU A 342 14.72 13.26 -12.13
C LEU A 342 13.75 14.19 -12.87
N GLU A 343 14.10 15.47 -12.99
CA GLU A 343 13.33 16.45 -13.78
C GLU A 343 13.40 16.14 -15.28
N GLN A 344 14.56 15.79 -15.82
CA GLN A 344 14.71 15.36 -17.21
C GLN A 344 13.95 14.06 -17.51
N LEU A 345 13.83 13.18 -16.52
CA LEU A 345 13.06 11.95 -16.62
C LEU A 345 11.55 12.15 -16.41
N GLY A 346 11.09 13.37 -16.05
CA GLY A 346 9.68 13.69 -15.79
C GLY A 346 9.12 13.08 -14.51
N ILE A 347 9.96 12.80 -13.49
CA ILE A 347 9.58 12.16 -12.22
C ILE A 347 10.04 12.95 -10.99
N LYS A 348 10.33 14.25 -11.13
CA LYS A 348 10.76 15.13 -10.03
C LYS A 348 9.72 15.21 -8.91
N GLU A 349 8.45 15.14 -9.22
CA GLU A 349 7.33 15.19 -8.28
C GLU A 349 7.32 14.02 -7.27
N LYS A 350 7.95 12.90 -7.64
CA LYS A 350 8.13 11.74 -6.74
C LYS A 350 9.24 11.96 -5.71
N ALA A 351 10.09 12.97 -5.89
CA ALA A 351 11.24 13.21 -5.02
C ALA A 351 10.81 13.76 -3.65
N ARG A 352 11.43 13.20 -2.59
CA ARG A 352 11.29 13.64 -1.21
C ARG A 352 12.69 13.80 -0.60
N LEU A 353 12.99 14.96 -0.05
CA LEU A 353 14.29 15.18 0.60
C LEU A 353 14.28 14.62 2.02
N VAL A 354 15.30 13.84 2.34
CA VAL A 354 15.52 13.33 3.70
C VAL A 354 16.93 13.78 4.16
N MET A 355 16.99 14.51 5.27
CA MET A 355 18.23 14.84 5.93
C MET A 355 18.59 13.74 6.92
N ASN A 356 19.71 13.10 6.72
CA ASN A 356 20.26 12.11 7.64
C ASN A 356 21.53 12.62 8.31
N LYS A 357 21.86 12.10 9.49
CA LYS A 357 23.02 12.53 10.30
C LYS A 357 23.02 14.04 10.51
N ASN A 358 21.83 14.61 10.73
CA ASN A 358 21.67 16.03 10.91
C ASN A 358 22.42 16.50 12.17
N VAL A 359 23.28 17.46 11.98
CA VAL A 359 24.06 18.13 13.03
C VAL A 359 24.05 19.63 12.78
N ASN A 360 24.41 20.42 13.77
CA ASN A 360 24.60 21.84 13.55
C ASN A 360 25.77 22.07 12.57
N SER A 361 25.43 22.50 11.36
CA SER A 361 26.33 22.66 10.23
C SER A 361 26.16 24.03 9.59
N LEU A 362 27.17 24.47 8.81
CA LEU A 362 27.08 25.68 8.00
C LEU A 362 26.02 25.54 6.89
N ILE A 363 25.88 24.35 6.33
CA ILE A 363 24.86 24.04 5.31
C ILE A 363 23.64 23.50 6.02
N ARG A 364 22.54 24.22 5.92
CA ARG A 364 21.26 23.94 6.61
C ARG A 364 20.24 23.37 5.65
N MET A 365 19.18 22.77 6.18
CA MET A 365 18.04 22.27 5.39
C MET A 365 17.47 23.33 4.45
N LYS A 366 17.35 24.58 4.92
CA LYS A 366 16.88 25.71 4.09
C LYS A 366 17.69 25.97 2.83
N ASP A 367 19.00 25.71 2.87
CA ASP A 367 19.88 25.87 1.71
C ASP A 367 19.53 24.83 0.63
N PHE A 368 19.22 23.59 1.05
CA PHE A 368 18.73 22.55 0.15
C PHE A 368 17.35 22.91 -0.42
N GLU A 369 16.38 23.29 0.43
CA GLU A 369 15.01 23.64 0.00
C GLU A 369 15.03 24.81 -0.98
N SER A 370 15.84 25.83 -0.74
CA SER A 370 15.96 26.98 -1.64
C SER A 370 16.60 26.64 -2.97
N MET A 371 17.55 25.69 -3.00
CA MET A 371 18.27 25.33 -4.23
C MET A 371 17.54 24.29 -5.05
N LEU A 372 16.79 23.38 -4.42
CA LEU A 372 16.16 22.23 -5.08
C LEU A 372 14.66 22.43 -5.29
N GLU A 373 14.07 23.43 -4.63
CA GLU A 373 12.63 23.73 -4.66
C GLU A 373 11.76 22.54 -4.21
N ILE A 374 12.30 21.71 -3.31
CA ILE A 374 11.64 20.55 -2.73
C ILE A 374 11.74 20.68 -1.21
N PRO A 375 10.62 20.65 -0.46
CA PRO A 375 10.64 20.69 0.99
C PRO A 375 11.19 19.38 1.58
N PHE A 376 11.80 19.46 2.77
CA PHE A 376 12.22 18.27 3.47
C PHE A 376 11.02 17.45 3.96
N TYR A 377 11.10 16.16 3.66
CA TYR A 377 10.14 15.16 4.13
C TYR A 377 10.45 14.73 5.56
N ALA A 378 11.72 14.55 5.89
CA ALA A 378 12.18 14.15 7.22
C ALA A 378 13.60 14.66 7.50
N SER A 379 13.91 14.75 8.79
CA SER A 379 15.26 15.04 9.27
C SER A 379 15.56 14.14 10.46
N ILE A 380 16.68 13.40 10.37
CA ILE A 380 17.12 12.47 11.40
C ILE A 380 18.49 12.94 11.93
N SER A 381 18.55 13.24 13.21
CA SER A 381 19.77 13.66 13.90
C SER A 381 20.83 12.58 13.90
N ALA A 382 22.10 12.99 13.92
CA ALA A 382 23.21 12.05 14.06
C ALA A 382 23.12 11.34 15.42
N ASP A 383 23.22 10.01 15.40
CA ASP A 383 23.17 9.19 16.61
C ASP A 383 24.17 8.03 16.49
N LYS A 384 25.03 7.88 17.50
CA LYS A 384 26.03 6.81 17.55
C LYS A 384 25.41 5.40 17.59
N MET A 385 24.17 5.29 18.04
CA MET A 385 23.46 4.00 18.09
C MET A 385 23.15 3.45 16.70
N PHE A 386 22.96 4.29 15.68
CA PHE A 386 22.84 3.82 14.29
C PHE A 386 24.10 3.09 13.83
N ASN A 387 25.30 3.66 14.10
CA ASN A 387 26.55 3.01 13.74
C ASN A 387 26.75 1.70 14.51
N SER A 388 26.39 1.67 15.81
CA SER A 388 26.44 0.45 16.61
C SER A 388 25.48 -0.62 16.12
N SER A 389 24.32 -0.25 15.61
CA SER A 389 23.32 -1.18 15.07
C SER A 389 23.79 -1.82 13.75
N VAL A 390 24.35 -1.00 12.86
CA VAL A 390 24.96 -1.47 11.61
C VAL A 390 26.04 -2.52 11.85
N ASN A 391 26.98 -2.25 12.76
CA ASN A 391 28.07 -3.17 13.08
C ASN A 391 27.63 -4.49 13.73
N LYS A 392 26.38 -4.59 14.16
CA LYS A 392 25.81 -5.79 14.78
C LYS A 392 24.82 -6.52 13.89
N GLY A 393 24.55 -6.01 12.69
CA GLY A 393 23.47 -6.55 11.85
C GLY A 393 22.07 -6.44 12.48
N GLU A 394 21.89 -5.51 13.43
CA GLU A 394 20.64 -5.38 14.18
C GLU A 394 20.01 -4.01 13.90
N PRO A 395 18.90 -3.94 13.15
CA PRO A 395 18.26 -2.68 12.82
C PRO A 395 17.96 -1.81 14.05
N PHE A 396 18.30 -0.53 13.98
CA PHE A 396 18.17 0.43 15.08
C PHE A 396 16.75 0.48 15.68
N VAL A 397 15.72 0.34 14.84
CA VAL A 397 14.31 0.38 15.25
C VAL A 397 13.86 -0.81 16.08
N LEU A 398 14.64 -1.89 16.14
CA LEU A 398 14.40 -3.03 17.02
C LEU A 398 14.84 -2.77 18.46
N ARG A 399 15.64 -1.71 18.66
CA ARG A 399 16.13 -1.34 19.98
C ARG A 399 15.21 -0.32 20.63
N THR A 400 14.95 -0.48 21.90
CA THR A 400 14.26 0.55 22.69
C THR A 400 15.20 1.74 22.87
N SER A 401 14.97 2.81 22.13
CA SER A 401 15.74 4.03 22.22
C SER A 401 14.84 5.23 22.52
N ARG A 402 15.33 6.12 23.41
CA ARG A 402 14.66 7.39 23.74
C ARG A 402 15.41 8.60 23.17
N THR A 403 16.33 8.37 22.25
CA THR A 403 17.11 9.45 21.64
C THR A 403 16.26 10.34 20.75
N VAL A 404 16.78 11.52 20.44
CA VAL A 404 16.13 12.46 19.50
C VAL A 404 15.97 11.78 18.15
N ALA A 405 17.01 11.14 17.64
CA ALA A 405 16.99 10.43 16.36
C ALA A 405 15.90 9.32 16.31
N ALA A 406 15.68 8.60 17.42
CA ALA A 406 14.62 7.59 17.49
C ALA A 406 13.21 8.18 17.38
N LYS A 407 12.98 9.34 18.00
CA LYS A 407 11.70 10.06 17.90
C LYS A 407 11.47 10.61 16.48
N GLU A 408 12.51 11.21 15.90
CA GLU A 408 12.47 11.74 14.54
C GLU A 408 12.22 10.63 13.52
N PHE A 409 12.90 9.48 13.69
CA PHE A 409 12.67 8.31 12.83
C PHE A 409 11.25 7.76 12.99
N SER A 410 10.72 7.72 14.22
CA SER A 410 9.32 7.34 14.45
C SER A 410 8.33 8.27 13.76
N SER A 411 8.58 9.58 13.77
CA SER A 411 7.76 10.58 13.07
C SER A 411 7.84 10.39 11.55
N PHE A 412 9.03 10.09 11.01
CA PHE A 412 9.22 9.74 9.61
C PHE A 412 8.36 8.54 9.20
N ILE A 413 8.39 7.43 9.99
CA ILE A 413 7.58 6.25 9.72
C ILE A 413 6.09 6.58 9.74
N GLN A 414 5.64 7.38 10.73
CA GLN A 414 4.22 7.78 10.82
C GLN A 414 3.78 8.58 9.60
N ARG A 415 4.64 9.45 9.07
CA ARG A 415 4.37 10.21 7.86
C ARG A 415 4.25 9.29 6.64
N VAL A 416 5.17 8.33 6.46
CA VAL A 416 5.11 7.35 5.38
C VAL A 416 3.79 6.55 5.40
N ILE A 417 3.32 6.19 6.61
CA ILE A 417 2.05 5.47 6.78
C ILE A 417 0.86 6.38 6.44
N ALA A 418 0.89 7.64 6.87
CA ALA A 418 -0.18 8.60 6.60
C ALA A 418 -0.33 8.85 5.09
N ASP A 419 0.77 9.08 4.39
CA ASP A 419 0.79 9.38 2.95
C ASP A 419 0.40 8.17 2.07
N LYS A 420 0.32 6.95 2.61
CA LYS A 420 -0.22 5.79 1.89
C LYS A 420 -1.75 5.84 1.80
N GLY A 421 -2.39 6.54 2.72
CA GLY A 421 -3.85 6.65 2.81
C GLY A 421 -4.46 7.70 1.89
N GLU A 422 -3.63 8.54 1.26
CA GLU A 422 -4.00 9.52 0.24
C GLU A 422 -3.84 8.94 -1.17
#